data_bdcf4fabfe8f4d7989ce899fb7b2209c
#
_entry.id   bdcf4fabfe8f4d7989ce899fb7b2209c
#
_cell.length_a   1.000
_cell.length_b   1.000
_cell.length_c   1.000
_cell.angle_alpha   90.00
_cell.angle_beta   90.00
_cell.angle_gamma   90.00
#
_symmetry.space_group_name_H-M   'P 1'
#
loop_
_entity.id
_entity.type
_entity.pdbx_description
1 polymer ?
#
loop_
_entity_poly.entity_id
_entity_poly.type
_entity_poly.pdbx_seq_one_letter_code
_entity_poly.pdbx_strand_id
1 'polypeptide(L)'
;MIKDKESLSVFILHFLERLNGNDPIEKKVIESLDGFCNYFGFKKGFVYQTDGFRYFFLKETIGNEDEALESHFEMSETIKRFVNYTRVQNKPFYIDRKEDTPLSDIRILDFYKADSLLIRQFEDTEGKIIGFIGFTNRGETAPFTDEELQMIHLLLGSLSKEIAVREYKEREIRASNTLGSIMNNMGVDIYVNSFDSHDMLYANKSMADPYGGIEHFEGKKCWEALYTDKKGECEFCPKKHLIDENGQPTKVYSWDYQRPFDKCWFRVFSAAFAWIDGQMAHVITSVDIDHQKKIEEELRIAKDKAEHLDLLKSAFLANMSHEIRTPLNAIVGFAGLLVESEEKEEREKYIEIMQENTELLLQLISDILDLSKIEAGTLEYSLNYLNIKDFCEDIIRNYDIKEDKAVPVLLAPGLPDHRIYTDKRRLMQVITNFINNALKFTNEGQILLNYHLKEDTGEIEFSVTDTGMGIAPEV
;
A
#
# COMPACT_ATOMS: atom_id res chain seq x y z
N MET A 1 35.86 -39.77 52.32
CA MET A 1 35.16 -39.24 53.50
C MET A 1 33.68 -39.50 53.24
N ILE A 2 33.03 -40.42 54.01
CA ILE A 2 31.62 -40.72 53.87
C ILE A 2 30.87 -39.44 54.30
N LYS A 3 30.28 -38.72 53.32
CA LYS A 3 29.39 -37.62 53.65
C LYS A 3 28.25 -38.16 54.47
N ASP A 4 28.08 -37.57 55.63
CA ASP A 4 27.12 -38.00 56.62
C ASP A 4 25.73 -38.06 55.98
N LYS A 5 24.96 -39.15 56.11
CA LYS A 5 23.62 -39.30 55.55
C LYS A 5 22.68 -38.19 56.03
N GLU A 6 22.92 -37.67 57.23
CA GLU A 6 22.21 -36.55 57.82
C GLU A 6 22.47 -35.22 57.06
N SER A 7 23.72 -34.98 56.65
CA SER A 7 24.11 -33.82 55.80
C SER A 7 23.41 -33.81 54.44
N LEU A 8 23.25 -34.99 53.82
CA LEU A 8 22.61 -35.13 52.52
C LEU A 8 21.12 -34.85 52.56
N SER A 9 20.42 -35.39 53.56
CA SER A 9 18.99 -35.16 53.74
C SER A 9 18.69 -33.68 54.00
N VAL A 10 19.51 -32.99 54.75
CA VAL A 10 19.44 -31.56 55.03
C VAL A 10 19.64 -30.74 53.73
N PHE A 11 20.65 -31.12 52.95
CA PHE A 11 20.85 -30.46 51.65
C PHE A 11 19.66 -30.62 50.69
N ILE A 12 19.12 -31.83 50.57
CA ILE A 12 17.94 -32.08 49.72
C ILE A 12 16.75 -31.24 50.20
N LEU A 13 16.50 -31.19 51.49
CA LEU A 13 15.41 -30.41 52.04
C LEU A 13 15.54 -28.92 51.70
N HIS A 14 16.69 -28.33 51.98
CA HIS A 14 16.98 -26.93 51.64
C HIS A 14 16.94 -26.63 50.13
N PHE A 15 17.38 -27.57 49.32
CA PHE A 15 17.28 -27.41 47.85
C PHE A 15 15.83 -27.36 47.36
N LEU A 16 14.98 -28.27 47.87
CA LEU A 16 13.55 -28.31 47.51
C LEU A 16 12.76 -27.13 48.12
N GLU A 17 13.08 -26.71 49.35
CA GLU A 17 12.48 -25.52 49.96
C GLU A 17 12.75 -24.25 49.15
N ARG A 18 13.98 -24.06 48.65
CA ARG A 18 14.32 -22.94 47.77
C ARG A 18 13.52 -22.95 46.46
N LEU A 19 13.40 -24.12 45.84
CA LEU A 19 12.62 -24.23 44.57
C LEU A 19 11.14 -23.92 44.80
N ASN A 20 10.56 -24.33 45.93
CA ASN A 20 9.15 -24.08 46.25
C ASN A 20 8.88 -22.71 46.90
N GLY A 21 9.91 -21.92 47.21
CA GLY A 21 9.80 -20.59 47.78
C GLY A 21 9.12 -19.59 46.81
N ASN A 22 8.82 -18.38 47.32
CA ASN A 22 8.20 -17.29 46.53
C ASN A 22 9.22 -16.34 45.89
N ASP A 23 10.51 -16.64 45.96
CA ASP A 23 11.56 -15.81 45.34
C ASP A 23 11.48 -15.81 43.83
N PRO A 24 12.02 -14.77 43.16
CA PRO A 24 12.20 -14.74 41.70
C PRO A 24 12.99 -15.94 41.21
N ILE A 25 12.61 -16.50 40.06
CA ILE A 25 13.19 -17.73 39.56
C ILE A 25 14.71 -17.63 39.32
N GLU A 26 15.21 -16.47 38.93
CA GLU A 26 16.66 -16.21 38.76
C GLU A 26 17.40 -16.45 40.06
N LYS A 27 16.88 -15.90 41.16
CA LYS A 27 17.45 -16.09 42.49
C LYS A 27 17.41 -17.56 42.92
N LYS A 28 16.28 -18.23 42.69
CA LYS A 28 16.13 -19.67 42.97
C LYS A 28 17.15 -20.51 42.20
N VAL A 29 17.36 -20.22 40.91
CA VAL A 29 18.33 -20.93 40.07
C VAL A 29 19.74 -20.70 40.57
N ILE A 30 20.16 -19.44 40.78
CA ILE A 30 21.49 -19.08 41.26
C ILE A 30 21.78 -19.73 42.62
N GLU A 31 20.90 -19.61 43.59
CA GLU A 31 21.05 -20.21 44.91
C GLU A 31 21.04 -21.74 44.88
N SER A 32 20.31 -22.36 43.93
CA SER A 32 20.31 -23.81 43.74
C SER A 32 21.63 -24.28 43.12
N LEU A 33 22.15 -23.54 42.13
CA LEU A 33 23.46 -23.83 41.55
C LEU A 33 24.57 -23.68 42.58
N ASP A 34 24.56 -22.61 43.38
CA ASP A 34 25.53 -22.36 44.44
C ASP A 34 25.49 -23.47 45.53
N GLY A 35 24.29 -23.78 46.03
CA GLY A 35 24.13 -24.87 46.98
C GLY A 35 24.61 -26.21 46.45
N PHE A 36 24.37 -26.48 45.17
CA PHE A 36 24.84 -27.71 44.52
C PHE A 36 26.34 -27.73 44.37
N CYS A 37 27.01 -26.63 43.94
CA CYS A 37 28.44 -26.50 43.86
C CYS A 37 29.09 -26.71 45.25
N ASN A 38 28.62 -26.05 46.26
CA ASN A 38 29.12 -26.15 47.64
C ASN A 38 29.02 -27.58 48.20
N TYR A 39 27.88 -28.25 47.98
CA TYR A 39 27.65 -29.59 48.50
C TYR A 39 28.47 -30.66 47.79
N PHE A 40 28.49 -30.65 46.45
CA PHE A 40 29.21 -31.67 45.62
C PHE A 40 30.61 -31.30 45.27
N GLY A 41 31.10 -30.13 45.67
CA GLY A 41 32.48 -29.70 45.47
C GLY A 41 32.83 -29.24 44.05
N PHE A 42 31.88 -28.76 43.29
CA PHE A 42 32.13 -28.14 41.99
C PHE A 42 32.55 -26.67 42.14
N LYS A 43 33.41 -26.19 41.23
CA LYS A 43 33.88 -24.82 41.25
C LYS A 43 32.91 -23.86 40.53
N LYS A 44 32.18 -24.36 39.56
CA LYS A 44 31.29 -23.57 38.71
C LYS A 44 30.02 -24.33 38.38
N GLY A 45 28.87 -23.61 38.37
CA GLY A 45 27.60 -24.07 37.86
C GLY A 45 27.05 -23.15 36.81
N PHE A 46 26.28 -23.66 35.85
CA PHE A 46 25.73 -22.89 34.75
C PHE A 46 24.41 -23.45 34.22
N VAL A 47 23.65 -22.57 33.58
CA VAL A 47 22.47 -22.93 32.83
C VAL A 47 22.56 -22.30 31.44
N TYR A 48 22.45 -23.13 30.41
CA TYR A 48 22.26 -22.70 29.02
C TYR A 48 20.82 -22.94 28.60
N GLN A 49 20.27 -21.99 27.86
CA GLN A 49 18.94 -22.11 27.23
C GLN A 49 19.05 -21.89 25.72
N THR A 50 18.22 -22.58 24.92
CA THR A 50 18.16 -22.39 23.48
C THR A 50 17.19 -21.29 23.11
N ASP A 51 17.49 -20.57 22.01
CA ASP A 51 16.56 -19.63 21.35
C ASP A 51 15.46 -20.33 20.54
N GLY A 52 15.48 -21.67 20.54
CA GLY A 52 14.56 -22.51 19.75
C GLY A 52 15.06 -22.85 18.34
N PHE A 53 16.24 -22.35 17.90
CA PHE A 53 16.85 -22.62 16.57
C PHE A 53 18.09 -23.49 16.69
N ARG A 54 19.28 -22.86 16.78
CA ARG A 54 20.57 -23.57 16.72
C ARG A 54 21.49 -23.25 17.87
N TYR A 55 21.23 -22.15 18.59
CA TYR A 55 22.13 -21.62 19.58
C TYR A 55 21.66 -21.85 20.99
N PHE A 56 22.60 -22.06 21.89
CA PHE A 56 22.40 -22.07 23.31
C PHE A 56 23.09 -20.86 23.93
N PHE A 57 22.36 -20.15 24.77
CA PHE A 57 22.84 -18.93 25.43
C PHE A 57 22.99 -19.18 26.91
N LEU A 58 24.11 -18.69 27.47
CA LEU A 58 24.33 -18.73 28.89
C LEU A 58 23.34 -17.80 29.58
N LYS A 59 22.53 -18.35 30.48
CA LYS A 59 21.51 -17.61 31.24
C LYS A 59 21.97 -17.30 32.64
N GLU A 60 22.41 -18.33 33.38
CA GLU A 60 22.83 -18.21 34.78
C GLU A 60 24.19 -18.90 34.95
N THR A 61 25.07 -18.29 35.75
CA THR A 61 26.36 -18.86 36.09
C THR A 61 26.78 -18.42 37.49
N ILE A 62 27.47 -19.30 38.19
CA ILE A 62 28.14 -19.03 39.47
C ILE A 62 29.57 -19.58 39.43
N GLY A 63 30.43 -19.05 40.27
CA GLY A 63 31.83 -19.46 40.40
C GLY A 63 32.85 -18.37 39.97
N ASN A 64 34.14 -18.69 39.96
CA ASN A 64 35.20 -17.73 39.64
C ASN A 64 35.11 -17.18 38.22
N GLU A 65 35.29 -15.86 38.06
CA GLU A 65 35.23 -15.14 36.79
C GLU A 65 36.41 -15.45 35.83
N ASP A 66 37.55 -15.92 36.36
CA ASP A 66 38.76 -16.17 35.59
C ASP A 66 38.64 -17.30 34.56
N GLU A 67 37.60 -18.12 34.64
CA GLU A 67 37.30 -19.18 33.67
C GLU A 67 35.95 -18.88 32.97
N ALA A 68 35.95 -17.89 32.09
CA ALA A 68 34.72 -17.49 31.40
C ALA A 68 34.19 -18.62 30.50
N LEU A 69 32.96 -19.03 30.75
CA LEU A 69 32.17 -19.84 29.81
C LEU A 69 31.81 -19.02 28.59
N GLU A 70 31.70 -19.66 27.44
CA GLU A 70 31.22 -18.96 26.24
C GLU A 70 29.78 -18.48 26.47
N SER A 71 29.51 -17.24 26.12
CA SER A 71 28.18 -16.63 26.28
C SER A 71 27.12 -17.32 25.42
N HIS A 72 27.50 -17.91 24.31
CA HIS A 72 26.65 -18.69 23.42
C HIS A 72 27.48 -19.71 22.61
N PHE A 73 26.82 -20.76 22.14
CA PHE A 73 27.46 -21.76 21.24
C PHE A 73 26.41 -22.39 20.32
N GLU A 74 26.89 -22.87 19.16
CA GLU A 74 26.05 -23.63 18.22
C GLU A 74 26.09 -25.12 18.56
N MET A 75 25.00 -25.84 18.32
CA MET A 75 24.89 -27.28 18.57
C MET A 75 25.83 -28.07 17.63
N SER A 76 27.03 -28.42 18.13
CA SER A 76 28.00 -29.25 17.41
C SER A 76 27.60 -30.73 17.43
N GLU A 77 28.24 -31.56 16.57
CA GLU A 77 28.05 -33.01 16.58
C GLU A 77 28.43 -33.64 17.93
N THR A 78 29.40 -33.08 18.65
CA THR A 78 29.81 -33.52 19.98
C THR A 78 28.67 -33.32 20.99
N ILE A 79 27.99 -32.17 20.94
CA ILE A 79 26.86 -31.88 21.81
C ILE A 79 25.63 -32.76 21.47
N LYS A 80 25.41 -33.04 20.19
CA LYS A 80 24.35 -33.98 19.76
C LYS A 80 24.55 -35.38 20.31
N ARG A 81 25.80 -35.89 20.34
CA ARG A 81 26.10 -37.21 20.94
C ARG A 81 25.86 -37.22 22.44
N PHE A 82 26.29 -36.20 23.13
CA PHE A 82 26.02 -35.99 24.56
C PHE A 82 24.52 -35.95 24.85
N VAL A 83 23.74 -35.17 24.10
CA VAL A 83 22.28 -35.10 24.20
C VAL A 83 21.65 -36.49 24.06
N ASN A 84 22.08 -37.25 23.06
CA ASN A 84 21.54 -38.60 22.86
C ASN A 84 21.90 -39.53 24.01
N TYR A 85 23.11 -39.43 24.56
CA TYR A 85 23.57 -40.24 25.70
C TYR A 85 22.68 -39.98 26.94
N THR A 86 22.53 -38.73 27.34
CA THR A 86 21.74 -38.36 28.51
C THR A 86 20.26 -38.74 28.38
N ARG A 87 19.71 -38.67 27.15
CA ARG A 87 18.34 -39.09 26.84
C ARG A 87 18.11 -40.59 26.97
N VAL A 88 19.07 -41.39 26.49
CA VAL A 88 18.95 -42.86 26.52
C VAL A 88 19.18 -43.40 27.95
N GLN A 89 20.15 -42.84 28.67
CA GLN A 89 20.52 -43.35 30.00
C GLN A 89 19.64 -42.83 31.16
N ASN A 90 18.87 -41.77 30.90
CA ASN A 90 18.06 -41.09 31.92
C ASN A 90 18.84 -40.76 33.23
N LYS A 91 20.11 -40.38 33.05
CA LYS A 91 21.06 -39.98 34.09
C LYS A 91 21.78 -38.70 33.67
N PRO A 92 22.27 -37.86 34.62
CA PRO A 92 23.21 -36.80 34.26
C PRO A 92 24.50 -37.42 33.68
N PHE A 93 25.06 -36.73 32.72
CA PHE A 93 26.34 -37.14 32.15
C PHE A 93 27.46 -36.60 33.02
N TYR A 94 28.31 -37.48 33.53
CA TYR A 94 29.50 -37.11 34.29
C TYR A 94 30.76 -37.66 33.63
N ILE A 95 31.75 -36.82 33.48
CA ILE A 95 33.08 -37.17 32.98
C ILE A 95 34.14 -36.48 33.85
N ASP A 96 35.25 -37.15 34.03
CA ASP A 96 36.44 -36.66 34.75
C ASP A 96 37.70 -37.04 33.97
N ARG A 97 38.59 -36.05 33.74
CA ARG A 97 39.87 -36.27 32.97
C ARG A 97 40.79 -37.24 33.65
N LYS A 98 40.68 -37.47 34.96
CA LYS A 98 41.43 -38.39 35.75
C LYS A 98 40.97 -39.87 35.61
N GLU A 99 39.76 -40.08 35.08
CA GLU A 99 39.25 -41.42 34.81
C GLU A 99 39.62 -41.89 33.41
N ASP A 100 39.48 -43.20 33.14
CA ASP A 100 39.72 -43.77 31.80
C ASP A 100 38.60 -43.39 30.81
N THR A 101 38.60 -42.10 30.44
CA THR A 101 37.55 -41.47 29.67
C THR A 101 37.84 -41.59 28.18
N PRO A 102 36.89 -42.01 27.34
CA PRO A 102 37.08 -42.08 25.91
C PRO A 102 37.51 -40.74 25.29
N LEU A 103 38.40 -40.77 24.29
CA LEU A 103 38.94 -39.59 23.59
C LEU A 103 37.81 -38.69 23.02
N SER A 104 36.64 -39.26 22.69
CA SER A 104 35.45 -38.52 22.25
C SER A 104 34.91 -37.58 23.31
N ASP A 105 35.05 -37.95 24.58
CA ASP A 105 34.44 -37.24 25.72
C ASP A 105 35.40 -36.17 26.26
N ILE A 106 36.71 -36.36 26.08
CA ILE A 106 37.75 -35.37 26.40
C ILE A 106 37.51 -34.06 25.63
N ARG A 107 37.05 -34.11 24.39
CA ARG A 107 36.72 -32.91 23.60
C ARG A 107 35.62 -32.06 24.25
N ILE A 108 34.70 -32.67 25.01
CA ILE A 108 33.66 -31.93 25.74
C ILE A 108 34.30 -31.17 26.90
N LEU A 109 35.24 -31.80 27.62
CA LEU A 109 35.98 -31.13 28.69
C LEU A 109 36.83 -29.97 28.17
N ASP A 110 37.47 -30.14 26.99
CA ASP A 110 38.22 -29.06 26.33
C ASP A 110 37.32 -27.90 25.95
N PHE A 111 36.11 -28.18 25.44
CA PHE A 111 35.12 -27.15 25.11
C PHE A 111 34.72 -26.31 26.33
N TYR A 112 34.46 -26.99 27.47
CA TYR A 112 34.12 -26.29 28.71
C TYR A 112 35.35 -25.82 29.51
N LYS A 113 36.58 -26.04 28.99
CA LYS A 113 37.86 -25.73 29.68
C LYS A 113 37.90 -26.30 31.09
N ALA A 114 37.45 -27.53 31.25
CA ALA A 114 37.23 -28.17 32.53
C ALA A 114 37.98 -29.49 32.68
N ASP A 115 38.31 -29.85 33.91
CA ASP A 115 38.89 -31.16 34.24
C ASP A 115 37.81 -32.21 34.55
N SER A 116 36.64 -31.76 34.99
CA SER A 116 35.47 -32.59 35.16
C SER A 116 34.20 -31.84 34.82
N LEU A 117 33.20 -32.55 34.31
CA LEU A 117 31.92 -31.98 33.88
C LEU A 117 30.78 -32.92 34.32
N LEU A 118 29.81 -32.36 34.99
CA LEU A 118 28.50 -32.97 35.18
C LEU A 118 27.48 -32.12 34.50
N ILE A 119 26.66 -32.71 33.60
CA ILE A 119 25.71 -31.96 32.82
C ILE A 119 24.40 -32.74 32.62
N ARG A 120 23.28 -32.04 32.60
CA ARG A 120 21.96 -32.59 32.34
C ARG A 120 21.22 -31.68 31.42
N GLN A 121 20.57 -32.25 30.39
CA GLN A 121 19.62 -31.56 29.56
C GLN A 121 18.28 -31.42 30.29
N PHE A 122 17.50 -30.43 29.88
CA PHE A 122 16.11 -30.32 30.25
C PHE A 122 15.24 -30.03 29.01
N GLU A 123 14.03 -30.55 29.07
CA GLU A 123 13.11 -30.59 27.93
C GLU A 123 11.81 -29.86 28.32
N ASP A 124 11.10 -29.39 27.30
CA ASP A 124 9.74 -28.89 27.46
C ASP A 124 8.73 -30.06 27.60
N THR A 125 7.45 -29.70 27.68
CA THR A 125 6.35 -30.66 27.82
C THR A 125 6.17 -31.57 26.60
N GLU A 126 6.77 -31.20 25.45
CA GLU A 126 6.72 -31.96 24.20
C GLU A 126 7.98 -32.82 23.99
N GLY A 127 8.91 -32.79 24.96
CA GLY A 127 10.18 -33.54 24.91
C GLY A 127 11.24 -32.90 24.03
N LYS A 128 11.08 -31.61 23.69
CA LYS A 128 12.09 -30.83 22.98
C LYS A 128 13.10 -30.27 23.97
N ILE A 129 14.39 -30.40 23.66
CA ILE A 129 15.46 -29.85 24.51
C ILE A 129 15.41 -28.33 24.45
N ILE A 130 15.28 -27.71 25.61
CA ILE A 130 15.25 -26.26 25.81
C ILE A 130 16.47 -25.73 26.58
N GLY A 131 17.33 -26.59 27.08
CA GLY A 131 18.53 -26.16 27.77
C GLY A 131 19.38 -27.28 28.40
N PHE A 132 20.43 -26.82 29.10
CA PHE A 132 21.33 -27.64 29.87
C PHE A 132 21.65 -27.00 31.22
N ILE A 133 21.75 -27.82 32.26
CA ILE A 133 22.30 -27.45 33.55
C ILE A 133 23.63 -28.21 33.67
N GLY A 134 24.72 -27.53 34.00
CA GLY A 134 26.00 -28.15 34.12
C GLY A 134 26.85 -27.59 35.25
N PHE A 135 27.84 -28.39 35.64
CA PHE A 135 28.80 -28.08 36.68
C PHE A 135 30.19 -28.54 36.27
N THR A 136 31.21 -27.72 36.53
CA THR A 136 32.58 -27.99 36.12
C THR A 136 33.55 -27.99 37.29
N ASN A 137 34.70 -28.64 37.08
CA ASN A 137 35.88 -28.60 37.95
C ASN A 137 35.56 -29.04 39.38
N ARG A 138 35.17 -30.31 39.53
CA ARG A 138 34.98 -30.94 40.84
C ARG A 138 36.32 -31.11 41.56
N GLY A 139 36.37 -30.75 42.82
CA GLY A 139 37.55 -30.93 43.64
C GLY A 139 37.93 -32.40 43.83
N GLU A 140 39.07 -32.69 44.48
CA GLU A 140 39.53 -34.07 44.78
C GLU A 140 38.53 -34.78 45.71
N THR A 141 37.62 -35.53 45.15
CA THR A 141 36.59 -36.31 45.81
C THR A 141 36.50 -37.69 45.18
N ALA A 142 35.96 -38.68 45.90
CA ALA A 142 35.68 -40.00 45.34
C ALA A 142 34.70 -39.92 44.15
N PRO A 143 34.79 -40.85 43.16
CA PRO A 143 33.79 -40.94 42.07
C PRO A 143 32.36 -41.01 42.63
N PHE A 144 31.41 -40.54 41.84
CA PHE A 144 29.99 -40.64 42.21
C PHE A 144 29.53 -42.09 42.17
N THR A 145 28.78 -42.46 43.18
CA THR A 145 28.05 -43.73 43.18
C THR A 145 26.81 -43.62 42.26
N ASP A 146 26.27 -44.78 41.85
CA ASP A 146 25.03 -44.81 41.06
C ASP A 146 23.83 -44.17 41.80
N GLU A 147 23.77 -44.35 43.14
CA GLU A 147 22.75 -43.76 44.00
C GLU A 147 22.86 -42.23 44.06
N GLU A 148 24.08 -41.69 44.16
CA GLU A 148 24.34 -40.24 44.11
C GLU A 148 23.98 -39.66 42.74
N LEU A 149 24.32 -40.32 41.64
CA LEU A 149 23.92 -39.86 40.29
C LEU A 149 22.42 -39.89 40.08
N GLN A 150 21.70 -40.89 40.60
CA GLN A 150 20.23 -40.91 40.53
C GLN A 150 19.61 -39.76 41.32
N MET A 151 20.12 -39.50 42.53
CA MET A 151 19.67 -38.39 43.33
C MET A 151 19.92 -37.03 42.68
N ILE A 152 21.13 -36.83 42.14
CA ILE A 152 21.49 -35.66 41.36
C ILE A 152 20.50 -35.47 40.17
N HIS A 153 20.19 -36.61 39.52
CA HIS A 153 19.22 -36.58 38.42
C HIS A 153 17.84 -36.04 38.87
N LEU A 154 17.35 -36.48 40.04
CA LEU A 154 16.06 -36.02 40.56
C LEU A 154 16.10 -34.53 40.96
N LEU A 155 17.16 -34.10 41.67
CA LEU A 155 17.29 -32.69 42.08
C LEU A 155 17.41 -31.76 40.89
N LEU A 156 18.26 -32.07 39.91
CA LEU A 156 18.37 -31.28 38.69
C LEU A 156 17.10 -31.37 37.84
N GLY A 157 16.34 -32.48 37.92
CA GLY A 157 15.03 -32.62 37.31
C GLY A 157 14.02 -31.61 37.84
N SER A 158 14.00 -31.43 39.17
CA SER A 158 13.11 -30.44 39.80
C SER A 158 13.48 -29.01 39.40
N LEU A 159 14.77 -28.67 39.41
CA LEU A 159 15.26 -27.36 38.93
C LEU A 159 14.94 -27.14 37.45
N SER A 160 15.13 -28.16 36.63
CA SER A 160 14.81 -28.11 35.18
C SER A 160 13.34 -27.79 34.93
N LYS A 161 12.42 -28.39 35.74
CA LYS A 161 11.00 -28.17 35.60
C LYS A 161 10.63 -26.70 35.90
N GLU A 162 11.20 -26.12 36.96
CA GLU A 162 10.98 -24.71 37.28
C GLU A 162 11.45 -23.77 36.14
N ILE A 163 12.63 -24.06 35.59
CA ILE A 163 13.17 -23.28 34.45
C ILE A 163 12.24 -23.43 33.23
N ALA A 164 11.78 -24.64 32.92
CA ALA A 164 10.91 -24.91 31.78
C ALA A 164 9.55 -24.18 31.88
N VAL A 165 8.92 -24.17 33.07
CA VAL A 165 7.68 -23.45 33.30
C VAL A 165 7.82 -21.96 33.13
N ARG A 166 8.93 -21.38 33.61
CA ARG A 166 9.27 -19.98 33.36
C ARG A 166 9.40 -19.66 31.88
N GLU A 167 10.22 -20.44 31.18
CA GLU A 167 10.47 -20.21 29.77
C GLU A 167 9.19 -20.28 28.93
N TYR A 168 8.29 -21.20 29.27
CA TYR A 168 6.97 -21.28 28.64
C TYR A 168 6.15 -19.99 28.84
N LYS A 169 6.07 -19.50 30.07
CA LYS A 169 5.35 -18.25 30.38
C LYS A 169 5.98 -17.04 29.66
N GLU A 170 7.30 -16.93 29.66
CA GLU A 170 7.99 -15.82 28.99
C GLU A 170 7.79 -15.85 27.46
N ARG A 171 7.77 -17.05 26.87
CA ARG A 171 7.45 -17.21 25.43
C ARG A 171 6.03 -16.83 25.12
N GLU A 172 5.09 -17.23 25.94
CA GLU A 172 3.68 -16.87 25.81
C GLU A 172 3.50 -15.34 25.86
N ILE A 173 4.08 -14.68 26.86
CA ILE A 173 4.03 -13.22 26.98
C ILE A 173 4.71 -12.54 25.78
N ARG A 174 5.88 -13.01 25.37
CA ARG A 174 6.59 -12.46 24.19
C ARG A 174 5.76 -12.64 22.92
N ALA A 175 5.17 -13.80 22.69
CA ALA A 175 4.31 -14.06 21.54
C ALA A 175 3.09 -13.13 21.53
N SER A 176 2.41 -12.99 22.68
CA SER A 176 1.27 -12.10 22.85
C SER A 176 1.64 -10.64 22.57
N ASN A 177 2.74 -10.15 23.15
CA ASN A 177 3.24 -8.79 22.93
C ASN A 177 3.63 -8.53 21.46
N THR A 178 4.24 -9.53 20.80
CA THR A 178 4.63 -9.44 19.39
C THR A 178 3.39 -9.36 18.50
N LEU A 179 2.39 -10.21 18.73
CA LEU A 179 1.12 -10.17 17.99
C LEU A 179 0.41 -8.83 18.20
N GLY A 180 0.33 -8.35 19.45
CA GLY A 180 -0.22 -7.03 19.75
C GLY A 180 0.52 -5.89 19.03
N SER A 181 1.85 -5.93 19.01
CA SER A 181 2.66 -4.95 18.29
C SER A 181 2.41 -4.99 16.77
N ILE A 182 2.32 -6.18 16.18
CA ILE A 182 2.00 -6.33 14.76
C ILE A 182 0.63 -5.71 14.47
N MET A 183 -0.41 -6.11 15.21
CA MET A 183 -1.78 -5.61 15.04
C MET A 183 -1.88 -4.09 15.20
N ASN A 184 -1.09 -3.50 16.10
CA ASN A 184 -1.09 -2.06 16.33
C ASN A 184 -0.33 -1.24 15.28
N ASN A 185 0.58 -1.86 14.52
CA ASN A 185 1.42 -1.18 13.53
C ASN A 185 1.03 -1.49 12.06
N MET A 186 0.02 -2.30 11.81
CA MET A 186 -0.41 -2.65 10.45
C MET A 186 -1.16 -1.53 9.72
N GLY A 187 -1.53 -0.43 10.39
CA GLY A 187 -2.34 0.64 9.80
C GLY A 187 -3.76 0.19 9.42
N VAL A 188 -4.27 -0.84 10.10
CA VAL A 188 -5.60 -1.42 9.89
C VAL A 188 -6.36 -1.31 11.20
N ASP A 189 -7.59 -0.84 11.15
CA ASP A 189 -8.46 -0.84 12.30
C ASP A 189 -9.01 -2.25 12.52
N ILE A 190 -8.83 -2.79 13.72
CA ILE A 190 -9.26 -4.14 14.07
C ILE A 190 -10.07 -4.09 15.35
N TYR A 191 -11.26 -4.67 15.33
CA TYR A 191 -11.99 -4.96 16.55
C TYR A 191 -12.68 -6.33 16.48
N VAL A 192 -12.93 -6.90 17.65
CA VAL A 192 -13.61 -8.18 17.82
C VAL A 192 -14.76 -7.98 18.81
N ASN A 193 -15.91 -8.52 18.48
CA ASN A 193 -17.05 -8.57 19.41
C ASN A 193 -17.63 -9.98 19.49
N SER A 194 -18.33 -10.26 20.59
CA SER A 194 -19.09 -11.49 20.73
C SER A 194 -20.10 -11.63 19.59
N PHE A 195 -20.25 -12.82 19.05
CA PHE A 195 -21.17 -13.05 17.94
C PHE A 195 -22.63 -12.89 18.38
N ASP A 196 -22.98 -13.38 19.57
CA ASP A 196 -24.36 -13.36 20.06
C ASP A 196 -24.69 -12.08 20.84
N SER A 197 -23.85 -11.70 21.81
CA SER A 197 -24.14 -10.57 22.70
C SER A 197 -23.70 -9.22 22.15
N HIS A 198 -22.83 -9.20 21.11
CA HIS A 198 -22.23 -8.01 20.50
C HIS A 198 -21.29 -7.21 21.42
N ASP A 199 -20.95 -7.76 22.58
CA ASP A 199 -20.04 -7.11 23.51
C ASP A 199 -18.64 -7.01 22.88
N MET A 200 -17.99 -5.86 23.05
CA MET A 200 -16.64 -5.63 22.55
C MET A 200 -15.65 -6.50 23.34
N LEU A 201 -14.90 -7.35 22.63
CA LEU A 201 -13.89 -8.25 23.20
C LEU A 201 -12.47 -7.74 23.01
N TYR A 202 -12.23 -7.04 21.92
CA TYR A 202 -10.92 -6.52 21.56
C TYR A 202 -11.02 -5.34 20.60
N ALA A 203 -10.11 -4.39 20.72
CA ALA A 203 -9.83 -3.36 19.71
C ALA A 203 -8.31 -3.12 19.70
N ASN A 204 -7.72 -2.97 18.50
CA ASN A 204 -6.32 -2.56 18.42
C ASN A 204 -6.17 -1.04 18.59
N LYS A 205 -4.94 -0.59 18.75
CA LYS A 205 -4.64 0.84 18.98
C LYS A 205 -5.15 1.73 17.85
N SER A 206 -4.96 1.34 16.59
CA SER A 206 -5.43 2.10 15.44
C SER A 206 -6.93 2.34 15.47
N MET A 207 -7.71 1.32 15.85
CA MET A 207 -9.15 1.42 16.04
C MET A 207 -9.53 2.29 17.25
N ALA A 208 -8.77 2.20 18.35
CA ALA A 208 -9.11 2.82 19.61
C ALA A 208 -8.74 4.30 19.70
N ASP A 209 -7.63 4.73 19.11
CA ASP A 209 -7.09 6.09 19.21
C ASP A 209 -8.10 7.19 18.78
N PRO A 210 -8.86 7.05 17.67
CA PRO A 210 -9.86 8.04 17.28
C PRO A 210 -11.03 8.21 18.27
N TYR A 211 -11.26 7.23 19.13
CA TYR A 211 -12.32 7.23 20.13
C TYR A 211 -11.83 7.59 21.55
N GLY A 212 -10.56 7.97 21.70
CA GLY A 212 -9.97 8.35 22.98
C GLY A 212 -9.32 7.20 23.78
N GLY A 213 -9.09 6.05 23.14
CA GLY A 213 -8.38 4.92 23.71
C GLY A 213 -9.23 3.67 23.91
N ILE A 214 -8.59 2.59 24.34
CA ILE A 214 -9.23 1.27 24.47
C ILE A 214 -10.34 1.25 25.53
N GLU A 215 -10.22 2.06 26.56
CA GLU A 215 -11.20 2.18 27.65
C GLU A 215 -12.60 2.59 27.16
N HIS A 216 -12.66 3.25 25.99
CA HIS A 216 -13.94 3.61 25.36
C HIS A 216 -14.76 2.39 24.97
N PHE A 217 -14.12 1.27 24.66
CA PHE A 217 -14.75 0.03 24.18
C PHE A 217 -15.14 -0.93 25.29
N GLU A 218 -14.52 -0.82 26.46
CA GLU A 218 -14.73 -1.74 27.57
C GLU A 218 -16.19 -1.75 28.08
N GLY A 219 -16.77 -2.94 28.15
CA GLY A 219 -18.13 -3.16 28.65
C GLY A 219 -19.26 -2.63 27.77
N LYS A 220 -18.96 -2.19 26.55
CA LYS A 220 -19.94 -1.68 25.59
C LYS A 220 -20.24 -2.69 24.49
N LYS A 221 -21.39 -2.54 23.88
CA LYS A 221 -21.74 -3.24 22.65
C LYS A 221 -21.16 -2.50 21.43
N CYS A 222 -20.91 -3.22 20.34
CA CYS A 222 -20.26 -2.65 19.17
C CYS A 222 -20.99 -1.41 18.62
N TRP A 223 -22.30 -1.38 18.63
CA TRP A 223 -23.06 -0.19 18.18
C TRP A 223 -22.98 0.98 19.17
N GLU A 224 -22.87 0.72 20.47
CA GLU A 224 -22.73 1.78 21.49
C GLU A 224 -21.34 2.42 21.44
N ALA A 225 -20.34 1.62 21.11
CA ALA A 225 -18.96 2.09 21.01
C ALA A 225 -18.67 2.84 19.71
N LEU A 226 -19.32 2.45 18.60
CA LEU A 226 -18.99 2.96 17.25
C LEU A 226 -19.94 4.03 16.74
N TYR A 227 -21.18 4.09 17.26
CA TYR A 227 -22.22 5.00 16.78
C TYR A 227 -22.88 5.72 17.94
N THR A 228 -22.96 7.04 17.86
CA THR A 228 -23.51 7.90 18.92
C THR A 228 -25.05 7.87 19.01
N ASP A 229 -25.71 7.45 17.95
CA ASP A 229 -27.16 7.54 17.76
C ASP A 229 -27.88 6.17 17.72
N LYS A 230 -27.13 5.06 17.72
CA LYS A 230 -27.70 3.72 17.62
C LYS A 230 -27.99 3.10 18.99
N LYS A 231 -29.19 2.56 19.13
CA LYS A 231 -29.68 1.88 20.35
C LYS A 231 -29.81 0.37 20.20
N GLY A 232 -29.30 -0.20 19.12
CA GLY A 232 -29.41 -1.61 18.82
C GLY A 232 -28.56 -2.04 17.62
N GLU A 233 -28.70 -3.29 17.22
CA GLU A 233 -27.96 -3.90 16.12
C GLU A 233 -28.12 -3.11 14.81
N CYS A 234 -27.02 -3.00 14.06
CA CYS A 234 -27.01 -2.28 12.78
C CYS A 234 -27.77 -3.07 11.71
N GLU A 235 -28.63 -2.41 10.95
CA GLU A 235 -29.38 -3.00 9.82
C GLU A 235 -28.45 -3.63 8.76
N PHE A 236 -27.25 -3.07 8.63
CA PHE A 236 -26.19 -3.54 7.72
C PHE A 236 -25.20 -4.52 8.39
N CYS A 237 -25.54 -5.08 9.58
CA CYS A 237 -24.66 -6.00 10.27
C CYS A 237 -24.36 -7.23 9.41
N PRO A 238 -23.09 -7.55 9.11
CA PRO A 238 -22.73 -8.63 8.21
C PRO A 238 -22.89 -10.03 8.83
N LYS A 239 -23.18 -10.16 10.11
CA LYS A 239 -23.20 -11.43 10.86
C LYS A 239 -24.00 -12.53 10.17
N LYS A 240 -25.15 -12.18 9.53
CA LYS A 240 -25.98 -13.12 8.77
C LYS A 240 -25.27 -13.77 7.57
N HIS A 241 -24.15 -13.20 7.11
CA HIS A 241 -23.34 -13.72 6.01
C HIS A 241 -22.10 -14.48 6.50
N LEU A 242 -21.84 -14.49 7.82
CA LEU A 242 -20.62 -15.01 8.40
C LEU A 242 -20.74 -16.44 8.93
N ILE A 243 -21.97 -16.96 9.02
CA ILE A 243 -22.25 -18.35 9.42
C ILE A 243 -23.17 -19.00 8.38
N ASP A 244 -23.02 -20.31 8.20
CA ASP A 244 -23.90 -21.12 7.38
C ASP A 244 -25.16 -21.59 8.15
N GLU A 245 -26.01 -22.38 7.48
CA GLU A 245 -27.24 -22.94 8.09
C GLU A 245 -26.96 -23.88 9.29
N ASN A 246 -25.73 -24.39 9.40
CA ASN A 246 -25.29 -25.26 10.49
C ASN A 246 -24.56 -24.45 11.61
N GLY A 247 -24.50 -23.12 11.51
CA GLY A 247 -23.81 -22.27 12.46
C GLY A 247 -22.28 -22.28 12.33
N GLN A 248 -21.73 -22.80 11.21
CA GLN A 248 -20.29 -22.82 10.98
C GLN A 248 -19.83 -21.55 10.29
N PRO A 249 -18.61 -21.04 10.59
CA PRO A 249 -18.05 -19.89 9.92
C PRO A 249 -17.97 -20.06 8.41
N THR A 250 -18.40 -19.04 7.67
CA THR A 250 -18.28 -18.95 6.22
C THR A 250 -16.96 -18.28 5.82
N LYS A 251 -16.82 -17.96 4.53
CA LYS A 251 -15.71 -17.15 4.02
C LYS A 251 -15.81 -15.71 4.53
N VAL A 252 -14.66 -15.01 4.52
CA VAL A 252 -14.60 -13.58 4.81
C VAL A 252 -15.56 -12.81 3.92
N TYR A 253 -16.40 -11.99 4.51
CA TYR A 253 -17.30 -11.06 3.85
C TYR A 253 -16.67 -9.69 3.79
N SER A 254 -16.73 -9.01 2.62
CA SER A 254 -16.12 -7.69 2.47
C SER A 254 -17.02 -6.73 1.71
N TRP A 255 -16.96 -5.44 2.06
CA TRP A 255 -17.64 -4.34 1.38
C TRP A 255 -16.90 -3.04 1.55
N ASP A 256 -17.18 -2.09 0.65
CA ASP A 256 -16.70 -0.72 0.79
C ASP A 256 -17.74 0.11 1.57
N TYR A 257 -17.26 0.88 2.54
CA TYR A 257 -18.07 1.72 3.42
C TYR A 257 -17.52 3.14 3.45
N GLN A 258 -18.41 4.12 3.29
CA GLN A 258 -18.05 5.52 3.47
C GLN A 258 -18.49 6.01 4.84
N ARG A 259 -17.53 6.41 5.65
CA ARG A 259 -17.79 6.89 7.00
C ARG A 259 -18.56 8.22 6.98
N PRO A 260 -19.71 8.35 7.69
CA PRO A 260 -20.63 9.47 7.49
C PRO A 260 -20.07 10.84 7.87
N PHE A 261 -19.22 10.92 8.92
CA PHE A 261 -18.82 12.21 9.50
C PHE A 261 -17.67 12.89 8.74
N ASP A 262 -16.73 12.15 8.15
CA ASP A 262 -15.56 12.67 7.42
C ASP A 262 -15.51 12.26 5.94
N LYS A 263 -16.49 11.47 5.50
CA LYS A 263 -16.62 10.98 4.13
C LYS A 263 -15.44 10.12 3.62
N CYS A 264 -14.54 9.67 4.52
CA CYS A 264 -13.47 8.76 4.16
C CYS A 264 -13.99 7.37 3.78
N TRP A 265 -13.39 6.76 2.78
CA TRP A 265 -13.73 5.42 2.31
C TRP A 265 -12.88 4.35 2.99
N PHE A 266 -13.56 3.32 3.46
CA PHE A 266 -12.93 2.13 4.06
C PHE A 266 -13.37 0.87 3.34
N ARG A 267 -12.43 -0.07 3.15
CA ARG A 267 -12.76 -1.45 2.82
C ARG A 267 -12.83 -2.24 4.11
N VAL A 268 -13.99 -2.79 4.38
CA VAL A 268 -14.28 -3.55 5.60
C VAL A 268 -14.28 -5.03 5.28
N PHE A 269 -13.63 -5.82 6.15
CA PHE A 269 -13.64 -7.27 6.11
C PHE A 269 -14.21 -7.80 7.41
N SER A 270 -15.04 -8.83 7.32
CA SER A 270 -15.68 -9.46 8.46
C SER A 270 -15.58 -10.97 8.38
N ALA A 271 -15.32 -11.60 9.53
CA ALA A 271 -15.30 -13.06 9.65
C ALA A 271 -15.79 -13.50 11.03
N ALA A 272 -16.39 -14.68 11.09
CA ALA A 272 -16.69 -15.38 12.34
C ALA A 272 -15.60 -16.39 12.66
N PHE A 273 -15.24 -16.54 13.94
CA PHE A 273 -14.25 -17.52 14.39
C PHE A 273 -14.47 -17.86 15.88
N ALA A 274 -13.84 -18.95 16.35
CA ALA A 274 -13.89 -19.31 17.76
C ALA A 274 -12.92 -18.43 18.59
N TRP A 275 -13.44 -17.76 19.62
CA TRP A 275 -12.66 -16.96 20.56
C TRP A 275 -11.94 -17.85 21.59
N ILE A 276 -11.11 -17.23 22.44
CA ILE A 276 -10.27 -17.91 23.44
C ILE A 276 -11.06 -18.83 24.38
N ASP A 277 -12.30 -18.45 24.71
CA ASP A 277 -13.23 -19.21 25.56
C ASP A 277 -14.07 -20.25 24.80
N GLY A 278 -13.84 -20.39 23.49
CA GLY A 278 -14.56 -21.28 22.60
C GLY A 278 -15.90 -20.74 22.09
N GLN A 279 -16.33 -19.55 22.53
CA GLN A 279 -17.53 -18.90 22.00
C GLN A 279 -17.27 -18.32 20.60
N MET A 280 -18.33 -18.20 19.80
CA MET A 280 -18.24 -17.57 18.49
C MET A 280 -18.00 -16.07 18.63
N ALA A 281 -17.00 -15.56 17.95
CA ALA A 281 -16.68 -14.14 17.85
C ALA A 281 -16.73 -13.64 16.43
N HIS A 282 -16.90 -12.35 16.28
CA HIS A 282 -16.93 -11.62 15.02
C HIS A 282 -15.78 -10.65 14.97
N VAL A 283 -14.83 -10.87 14.07
CA VAL A 283 -13.74 -9.92 13.77
C VAL A 283 -14.13 -9.02 12.62
N ILE A 284 -13.86 -7.75 12.80
CA ILE A 284 -13.98 -6.73 11.75
C ILE A 284 -12.63 -6.05 11.60
N THR A 285 -12.21 -5.92 10.34
CA THR A 285 -11.05 -5.11 10.00
C THR A 285 -11.42 -4.09 8.95
N SER A 286 -10.92 -2.86 9.07
CA SER A 286 -11.13 -1.81 8.07
C SER A 286 -9.80 -1.19 7.65
N VAL A 287 -9.67 -1.01 6.33
CA VAL A 287 -8.51 -0.40 5.69
C VAL A 287 -8.97 0.86 5.00
N ASP A 288 -8.25 1.96 5.22
CA ASP A 288 -8.49 3.22 4.52
C ASP A 288 -8.19 3.05 3.03
N ILE A 289 -9.18 3.31 2.18
CA ILE A 289 -9.09 3.26 0.71
C ILE A 289 -9.41 4.62 0.07
N ASP A 290 -9.42 5.71 0.84
CA ASP A 290 -9.78 7.02 0.35
C ASP A 290 -8.86 7.50 -0.79
N HIS A 291 -7.56 7.28 -0.64
CA HIS A 291 -6.58 7.55 -1.70
C HIS A 291 -6.82 6.70 -2.96
N GLN A 292 -7.13 5.42 -2.80
CA GLN A 292 -7.46 4.53 -3.91
C GLN A 292 -8.71 5.01 -4.65
N LYS A 293 -9.76 5.37 -3.93
CA LYS A 293 -11.02 5.88 -4.52
C LYS A 293 -10.82 7.20 -5.28
N LYS A 294 -9.97 8.10 -4.79
CA LYS A 294 -9.61 9.34 -5.49
C LYS A 294 -8.90 9.05 -6.81
N ILE A 295 -7.91 8.15 -6.79
CA ILE A 295 -7.20 7.74 -8.02
C ILE A 295 -8.16 7.08 -9.02
N GLU A 296 -9.04 6.20 -8.56
CA GLU A 296 -10.05 5.55 -9.41
C GLU A 296 -10.95 6.58 -10.11
N GLU A 297 -11.41 7.62 -9.38
CA GLU A 297 -12.23 8.68 -9.94
C GLU A 297 -11.47 9.57 -10.92
N GLU A 298 -10.23 9.97 -10.59
CA GLU A 298 -9.36 10.72 -11.51
C GLU A 298 -9.10 9.94 -12.80
N LEU A 299 -8.83 8.65 -12.69
CA LEU A 299 -8.63 7.77 -13.85
C LEU A 299 -9.90 7.64 -14.69
N ARG A 300 -11.08 7.54 -14.06
CA ARG A 300 -12.36 7.50 -14.75
C ARG A 300 -12.59 8.78 -15.56
N ILE A 301 -12.39 9.95 -14.92
CA ILE A 301 -12.54 11.26 -15.60
C ILE A 301 -11.55 11.39 -16.77
N ALA A 302 -10.30 11.00 -16.57
CA ALA A 302 -9.27 11.03 -17.62
C ALA A 302 -9.63 10.10 -18.80
N LYS A 303 -10.14 8.91 -18.50
CA LYS A 303 -10.59 7.94 -19.52
C LYS A 303 -11.76 8.50 -20.32
N ASP A 304 -12.81 8.99 -19.63
CA ASP A 304 -14.00 9.56 -20.28
C ASP A 304 -13.61 10.72 -21.21
N LYS A 305 -12.68 11.57 -20.78
CA LYS A 305 -12.15 12.66 -21.59
C LYS A 305 -11.37 12.16 -22.82
N ALA A 306 -10.55 11.12 -22.65
CA ALA A 306 -9.78 10.53 -23.76
C ALA A 306 -10.71 9.89 -24.81
N GLU A 307 -11.73 9.13 -24.36
CA GLU A 307 -12.73 8.51 -25.24
C GLU A 307 -13.53 9.57 -26.02
N HIS A 308 -13.91 10.67 -25.37
CA HIS A 308 -14.59 11.78 -26.02
C HIS A 308 -13.72 12.45 -27.09
N LEU A 309 -12.43 12.70 -26.80
CA LEU A 309 -11.49 13.25 -27.77
C LEU A 309 -11.27 12.31 -28.97
N ASP A 310 -11.23 11.00 -28.75
CA ASP A 310 -11.07 10.03 -29.85
C ASP A 310 -12.30 9.97 -30.75
N LEU A 311 -13.52 10.08 -30.17
CA LEU A 311 -14.77 10.22 -30.90
C LEU A 311 -14.78 11.49 -31.77
N LEU A 312 -14.41 12.64 -31.18
CA LEU A 312 -14.32 13.91 -31.93
C LEU A 312 -13.32 13.84 -33.08
N LYS A 313 -12.14 13.23 -32.83
CA LYS A 313 -11.11 13.03 -33.87
C LYS A 313 -11.61 12.14 -35.01
N SER A 314 -12.33 11.05 -34.66
CA SER A 314 -12.89 10.14 -35.65
C SER A 314 -13.97 10.82 -36.51
N ALA A 315 -14.89 11.57 -35.88
CA ALA A 315 -15.90 12.36 -36.58
C ALA A 315 -15.28 13.44 -37.46
N PHE A 316 -14.23 14.11 -36.98
CA PHE A 316 -13.48 15.10 -37.77
C PHE A 316 -12.89 14.49 -39.02
N LEU A 317 -12.18 13.35 -38.92
CA LEU A 317 -11.58 12.66 -40.08
C LEU A 317 -12.63 12.19 -41.08
N ALA A 318 -13.77 11.71 -40.62
CA ALA A 318 -14.88 11.29 -41.47
C ALA A 318 -15.44 12.50 -42.26
N ASN A 319 -15.71 13.61 -41.56
CA ASN A 319 -16.19 14.84 -42.18
C ASN A 319 -15.18 15.42 -43.20
N MET A 320 -13.90 15.45 -42.81
CA MET A 320 -12.84 15.92 -43.72
C MET A 320 -12.75 15.07 -45.01
N SER A 321 -12.88 13.75 -44.87
CA SER A 321 -12.91 12.85 -46.03
C SER A 321 -14.08 13.14 -46.96
N HIS A 322 -15.24 13.49 -46.41
CA HIS A 322 -16.41 13.88 -47.20
C HIS A 322 -16.22 15.22 -47.87
N GLU A 323 -15.75 16.25 -47.15
CA GLU A 323 -15.49 17.61 -47.66
C GLU A 323 -14.42 17.63 -48.76
N ILE A 324 -13.42 16.77 -48.71
CA ILE A 324 -12.39 16.59 -49.76
C ILE A 324 -12.99 15.86 -50.97
N ARG A 325 -13.83 14.85 -50.77
CA ARG A 325 -14.36 14.01 -51.83
C ARG A 325 -15.30 14.79 -52.77
N THR A 326 -16.10 15.69 -52.25
CA THR A 326 -17.09 16.44 -53.00
C THR A 326 -16.47 17.32 -54.10
N PRO A 327 -15.55 18.25 -53.79
CA PRO A 327 -14.90 19.04 -54.82
C PRO A 327 -14.01 18.20 -55.77
N LEU A 328 -13.36 17.17 -55.28
CA LEU A 328 -12.57 16.25 -56.08
C LEU A 328 -13.43 15.54 -57.14
N ASN A 329 -14.60 15.04 -56.75
CA ASN A 329 -15.54 14.42 -57.70
C ASN A 329 -16.07 15.40 -58.72
N ALA A 330 -16.32 16.65 -58.36
CA ALA A 330 -16.70 17.69 -59.28
C ALA A 330 -15.59 17.97 -60.32
N ILE A 331 -14.34 18.13 -59.86
CA ILE A 331 -13.20 18.34 -60.77
C ILE A 331 -13.06 17.18 -61.77
N VAL A 332 -13.11 15.93 -61.26
CA VAL A 332 -12.99 14.72 -62.11
C VAL A 332 -14.18 14.59 -63.09
N GLY A 333 -15.41 14.85 -62.60
CA GLY A 333 -16.63 14.78 -63.44
C GLY A 333 -16.64 15.79 -64.56
N PHE A 334 -16.35 17.06 -64.22
CA PHE A 334 -16.31 18.13 -65.25
C PHE A 334 -15.11 18.02 -66.18
N ALA A 335 -14.00 17.44 -65.75
CA ALA A 335 -12.87 17.12 -66.65
C ALA A 335 -13.30 16.09 -67.71
N GLY A 336 -14.14 15.11 -67.37
CA GLY A 336 -14.70 14.16 -68.34
C GLY A 336 -15.62 14.85 -69.32
N LEU A 337 -16.53 15.71 -68.85
CA LEU A 337 -17.46 16.45 -69.68
C LEU A 337 -16.74 17.47 -70.62
N LEU A 338 -15.64 18.10 -70.18
CA LEU A 338 -14.84 19.01 -70.91
C LEU A 338 -14.25 18.38 -72.19
N VAL A 339 -13.92 17.09 -72.13
CA VAL A 339 -13.37 16.32 -73.28
C VAL A 339 -14.47 16.01 -74.30
N GLU A 340 -15.72 15.83 -73.87
CA GLU A 340 -16.86 15.43 -74.72
C GLU A 340 -17.58 16.65 -75.35
N SER A 341 -17.49 17.82 -74.69
CA SER A 341 -18.18 19.03 -75.17
C SER A 341 -17.48 19.67 -76.39
N GLU A 342 -18.22 19.98 -77.48
CA GLU A 342 -17.76 20.72 -78.66
C GLU A 342 -18.05 22.21 -78.57
N GLU A 343 -18.98 22.65 -77.67
CA GLU A 343 -19.38 24.05 -77.51
C GLU A 343 -18.41 24.83 -76.64
N LYS A 344 -17.97 25.98 -77.12
CA LYS A 344 -16.97 26.80 -76.44
C LYS A 344 -17.50 27.35 -75.10
N GLU A 345 -18.76 27.80 -75.06
CA GLU A 345 -19.38 28.36 -73.88
C GLU A 345 -19.53 27.28 -72.72
N GLU A 346 -19.88 26.04 -73.07
CA GLU A 346 -19.94 24.94 -72.09
C GLU A 346 -18.56 24.60 -71.56
N ARG A 347 -17.53 24.59 -72.42
CA ARG A 347 -16.13 24.32 -71.98
C ARG A 347 -15.63 25.39 -71.03
N GLU A 348 -15.90 26.66 -71.28
CA GLU A 348 -15.55 27.79 -70.42
C GLU A 348 -16.21 27.61 -69.03
N LYS A 349 -17.49 27.27 -69.01
CA LYS A 349 -18.23 26.99 -67.76
C LYS A 349 -17.69 25.78 -66.97
N TYR A 350 -17.31 24.70 -67.66
CA TYR A 350 -16.72 23.54 -66.98
C TYR A 350 -15.34 23.89 -66.42
N ILE A 351 -14.52 24.68 -67.11
CA ILE A 351 -13.25 25.16 -66.60
C ILE A 351 -13.46 26.01 -65.32
N GLU A 352 -14.41 26.94 -65.37
CA GLU A 352 -14.76 27.79 -64.20
C GLU A 352 -15.15 26.95 -62.96
N ILE A 353 -16.04 25.95 -63.12
CA ILE A 353 -16.44 25.05 -62.05
C ILE A 353 -15.26 24.26 -61.53
N MET A 354 -14.37 23.78 -62.39
CA MET A 354 -13.17 23.05 -61.99
C MET A 354 -12.22 23.94 -61.22
N GLN A 355 -12.04 25.20 -61.62
CA GLN A 355 -11.19 26.17 -60.93
C GLN A 355 -11.73 26.48 -59.53
N GLU A 356 -13.01 26.79 -59.42
CA GLU A 356 -13.69 27.03 -58.13
C GLU A 356 -13.52 25.84 -57.15
N ASN A 357 -13.74 24.62 -57.66
CA ASN A 357 -13.60 23.41 -56.79
C ASN A 357 -12.12 23.12 -56.45
N THR A 358 -11.17 23.52 -57.32
CA THR A 358 -9.73 23.41 -57.04
C THR A 358 -9.33 24.38 -55.93
N GLU A 359 -9.80 25.62 -55.99
CA GLU A 359 -9.55 26.63 -54.95
C GLU A 359 -10.13 26.21 -53.63
N LEU A 360 -11.36 25.68 -53.63
CA LEU A 360 -12.01 25.14 -52.44
C LEU A 360 -11.19 23.99 -51.82
N LEU A 361 -10.69 23.06 -52.65
CA LEU A 361 -9.88 21.94 -52.17
C LEU A 361 -8.54 22.40 -51.57
N LEU A 362 -7.89 23.36 -52.20
CA LEU A 362 -6.63 23.94 -51.69
C LEU A 362 -6.85 24.65 -50.35
N GLN A 363 -7.95 25.37 -50.21
CA GLN A 363 -8.32 26.01 -48.96
C GLN A 363 -8.54 24.97 -47.84
N LEU A 364 -9.31 23.90 -48.08
CA LEU A 364 -9.53 22.82 -47.12
C LEU A 364 -8.23 22.16 -46.66
N ILE A 365 -7.30 21.88 -47.61
CA ILE A 365 -5.98 21.32 -47.28
C ILE A 365 -5.19 22.28 -46.40
N SER A 366 -5.20 23.59 -46.74
CA SER A 366 -4.52 24.61 -45.91
C SER A 366 -5.09 24.67 -44.47
N ASP A 367 -6.41 24.60 -44.34
CA ASP A 367 -7.09 24.65 -43.05
C ASP A 367 -6.76 23.42 -42.21
N ILE A 368 -6.68 22.22 -42.81
CA ILE A 368 -6.26 20.98 -42.12
C ILE A 368 -4.79 21.07 -41.65
N LEU A 369 -3.92 21.61 -42.50
CA LEU A 369 -2.51 21.79 -42.15
C LEU A 369 -2.33 22.82 -41.03
N ASP A 370 -3.08 23.92 -41.05
CA ASP A 370 -3.08 24.93 -39.99
C ASP A 370 -3.57 24.33 -38.67
N LEU A 371 -4.66 23.57 -38.70
CA LEU A 371 -5.15 22.87 -37.51
C LEU A 371 -4.12 21.90 -36.94
N SER A 372 -3.48 21.11 -37.77
CA SER A 372 -2.41 20.18 -37.38
C SER A 372 -1.23 20.89 -36.71
N LYS A 373 -0.84 22.10 -37.23
CA LYS A 373 0.21 22.92 -36.63
C LYS A 373 -0.20 23.53 -35.29
N ILE A 374 -1.48 23.91 -35.16
CA ILE A 374 -2.04 24.40 -33.88
C ILE A 374 -2.01 23.30 -32.84
N GLU A 375 -2.52 22.10 -33.16
CA GLU A 375 -2.50 20.95 -32.25
C GLU A 375 -1.08 20.53 -31.83
N ALA A 376 -0.13 20.59 -32.76
CA ALA A 376 1.29 20.29 -32.48
C ALA A 376 2.02 21.42 -31.74
N GLY A 377 1.41 22.61 -31.58
CA GLY A 377 2.06 23.79 -31.01
C GLY A 377 3.20 24.35 -31.86
N THR A 378 3.20 24.06 -33.19
CA THR A 378 4.26 24.42 -34.14
C THR A 378 3.86 25.56 -35.07
N LEU A 379 2.74 26.24 -34.81
CA LEU A 379 2.29 27.36 -35.58
C LEU A 379 3.21 28.56 -35.38
N GLU A 380 3.85 29.01 -36.47
CA GLU A 380 4.72 30.18 -36.46
C GLU A 380 3.93 31.44 -36.82
N TYR A 381 4.18 32.53 -36.07
CA TYR A 381 3.56 33.84 -36.29
C TYR A 381 4.59 34.85 -36.81
N SER A 382 4.24 35.57 -37.87
CA SER A 382 5.02 36.70 -38.40
C SER A 382 4.48 38.00 -37.84
N LEU A 383 4.93 38.33 -36.63
CA LEU A 383 4.43 39.51 -35.89
C LEU A 383 5.02 40.82 -36.44
N ASN A 384 4.14 41.77 -36.76
CA ASN A 384 4.50 43.13 -37.27
C ASN A 384 3.54 44.17 -36.68
N TYR A 385 3.97 45.43 -36.69
CA TYR A 385 3.05 46.53 -36.35
C TYR A 385 2.07 46.76 -37.48
N LEU A 386 0.78 46.76 -37.13
CA LEU A 386 -0.34 46.91 -38.03
C LEU A 386 -1.23 48.04 -37.60
N ASN A 387 -1.57 48.98 -38.51
CA ASN A 387 -2.63 49.93 -38.27
C ASN A 387 -3.97 49.26 -38.53
N ILE A 388 -4.83 49.20 -37.51
CA ILE A 388 -6.11 48.43 -37.57
C ILE A 388 -7.11 49.06 -38.50
N LYS A 389 -7.17 50.39 -38.50
CA LYS A 389 -8.09 51.11 -39.37
C LYS A 389 -7.81 50.86 -40.86
N ASP A 390 -6.57 51.08 -41.28
CA ASP A 390 -6.12 50.83 -42.65
C ASP A 390 -6.33 49.35 -43.04
N PHE A 391 -6.07 48.46 -42.12
CA PHE A 391 -6.26 47.02 -42.32
C PHE A 391 -7.71 46.62 -42.52
N CYS A 392 -8.64 47.17 -41.72
CA CYS A 392 -10.06 46.91 -41.89
C CYS A 392 -10.61 47.55 -43.19
N GLU A 393 -10.15 48.77 -43.57
CA GLU A 393 -10.50 49.39 -44.82
C GLU A 393 -10.01 48.57 -46.03
N ASP A 394 -8.81 47.97 -45.96
CA ASP A 394 -8.29 47.06 -46.99
C ASP A 394 -9.20 45.82 -47.14
N ILE A 395 -9.67 45.26 -46.03
CA ILE A 395 -10.58 44.11 -46.05
C ILE A 395 -11.88 44.51 -46.76
N ILE A 396 -12.50 45.60 -46.37
CA ILE A 396 -13.77 46.05 -46.97
C ILE A 396 -13.62 46.30 -48.46
N ARG A 397 -12.59 47.02 -48.91
CA ARG A 397 -12.33 47.22 -50.31
C ARG A 397 -12.31 45.94 -51.14
N ASN A 398 -11.77 44.85 -50.64
CA ASN A 398 -11.74 43.56 -51.33
C ASN A 398 -13.13 42.95 -51.54
N TYR A 399 -14.10 43.33 -50.72
CA TYR A 399 -15.51 42.91 -50.84
C TYR A 399 -16.33 43.85 -51.70
N ASP A 400 -16.02 45.18 -51.79
CA ASP A 400 -16.71 46.16 -52.59
C ASP A 400 -16.47 46.01 -54.09
N ILE A 401 -15.31 45.42 -54.48
CA ILE A 401 -14.91 45.26 -55.91
C ILE A 401 -15.76 44.18 -56.64
N LYS A 402 -16.45 43.31 -55.88
CA LYS A 402 -17.33 42.28 -56.47
C LYS A 402 -18.74 42.86 -56.68
N GLU A 403 -18.99 43.43 -57.88
CA GLU A 403 -20.16 44.21 -58.29
C GLU A 403 -21.53 43.50 -58.18
N ASP A 404 -21.61 42.23 -57.76
CA ASP A 404 -22.86 41.43 -57.86
C ASP A 404 -23.35 40.91 -56.50
N LYS A 405 -23.05 41.59 -55.37
CA LYS A 405 -23.50 41.13 -54.05
C LYS A 405 -24.74 41.89 -53.55
N ALA A 406 -25.81 41.13 -53.26
CA ALA A 406 -27.06 41.61 -52.66
C ALA A 406 -26.88 42.19 -51.25
N VAL A 407 -25.80 41.86 -50.53
CA VAL A 407 -25.55 42.24 -49.14
C VAL A 407 -24.24 43.02 -49.03
N PRO A 408 -24.26 44.31 -48.65
CA PRO A 408 -23.06 45.10 -48.46
C PRO A 408 -22.29 44.73 -47.20
N VAL A 409 -20.97 44.75 -47.25
CA VAL A 409 -20.07 44.61 -46.11
C VAL A 409 -19.53 46.00 -45.76
N LEU A 410 -19.85 46.45 -44.55
CA LEU A 410 -19.59 47.84 -44.14
C LEU A 410 -18.63 47.87 -42.95
N LEU A 411 -17.83 48.96 -42.89
CA LEU A 411 -17.05 49.26 -41.70
C LEU A 411 -17.83 50.21 -40.78
N ALA A 412 -17.79 49.93 -39.48
CA ALA A 412 -18.48 50.79 -38.49
C ALA A 412 -17.91 52.22 -38.53
N PRO A 413 -18.77 53.27 -38.38
CA PRO A 413 -18.30 54.65 -38.41
C PRO A 413 -17.58 55.01 -37.11
N GLY A 414 -16.59 55.96 -37.18
CA GLY A 414 -15.95 56.55 -35.99
C GLY A 414 -14.89 55.68 -35.31
N LEU A 415 -14.36 54.69 -35.98
CA LEU A 415 -13.34 53.79 -35.42
C LEU A 415 -12.04 54.54 -35.11
N PRO A 416 -11.42 54.28 -33.92
CA PRO A 416 -10.18 54.92 -33.54
C PRO A 416 -9.00 54.40 -34.35
N ASP A 417 -8.06 55.30 -34.66
CA ASP A 417 -6.79 54.91 -35.26
C ASP A 417 -5.88 54.29 -34.19
N HIS A 418 -5.60 53.01 -34.35
CA HIS A 418 -4.82 52.27 -33.35
C HIS A 418 -3.82 51.30 -34.01
N ARG A 419 -2.67 51.08 -33.36
CA ARG A 419 -1.66 50.14 -33.86
C ARG A 419 -1.52 48.96 -32.92
N ILE A 420 -1.50 47.74 -33.50
CA ILE A 420 -1.23 46.49 -32.78
C ILE A 420 -0.01 45.79 -33.33
N TYR A 421 0.58 44.92 -32.48
CA TYR A 421 1.67 44.04 -32.89
C TYR A 421 1.12 42.64 -33.06
N THR A 422 0.92 42.22 -34.34
CA THR A 422 0.21 40.96 -34.67
C THR A 422 0.65 40.41 -36.02
N ASP A 423 0.22 39.19 -36.35
CA ASP A 423 0.37 38.63 -37.71
C ASP A 423 -0.81 39.08 -38.59
N LYS A 424 -0.50 39.99 -39.56
CA LYS A 424 -1.50 40.53 -40.49
C LYS A 424 -2.24 39.40 -41.23
N ARG A 425 -1.54 38.38 -41.68
CA ARG A 425 -2.11 37.29 -42.50
C ARG A 425 -3.06 36.43 -41.66
N ARG A 426 -2.72 36.11 -40.44
CA ARG A 426 -3.57 35.32 -39.58
C ARG A 426 -4.78 36.09 -39.10
N LEU A 427 -4.61 37.36 -38.77
CA LEU A 427 -5.75 38.22 -38.41
C LEU A 427 -6.71 38.37 -39.61
N MET A 428 -6.16 38.57 -40.85
CA MET A 428 -6.96 38.59 -42.06
C MET A 428 -7.77 37.29 -42.23
N GLN A 429 -7.13 36.14 -42.06
CA GLN A 429 -7.76 34.82 -42.19
C GLN A 429 -8.97 34.69 -41.23
N VAL A 430 -8.82 35.10 -39.96
CA VAL A 430 -9.90 35.04 -38.98
C VAL A 430 -11.07 35.95 -39.38
N ILE A 431 -10.79 37.23 -39.70
CA ILE A 431 -11.85 38.19 -40.01
C ILE A 431 -12.56 37.83 -41.30
N THR A 432 -11.86 37.42 -42.33
CA THR A 432 -12.46 37.01 -43.61
C THR A 432 -13.31 35.75 -43.46
N ASN A 433 -12.93 34.80 -42.57
CA ASN A 433 -13.78 33.65 -42.29
C ASN A 433 -15.11 34.05 -41.67
N PHE A 434 -15.11 34.99 -40.71
CA PHE A 434 -16.34 35.50 -40.13
C PHE A 434 -17.20 36.24 -41.14
N ILE A 435 -16.61 37.11 -41.99
CA ILE A 435 -17.33 37.82 -43.05
C ILE A 435 -17.94 36.86 -44.08
N ASN A 436 -17.16 35.83 -44.51
CA ASN A 436 -17.67 34.82 -45.44
C ASN A 436 -18.81 33.99 -44.86
N ASN A 437 -18.75 33.63 -43.58
CA ASN A 437 -19.84 32.99 -42.91
C ASN A 437 -21.08 33.91 -42.85
N ALA A 438 -20.91 35.17 -42.48
CA ALA A 438 -21.98 36.16 -42.51
C ALA A 438 -22.61 36.29 -43.87
N LEU A 439 -21.80 36.40 -44.97
CA LEU A 439 -22.30 36.46 -46.34
C LEU A 439 -23.09 35.21 -46.77
N LYS A 440 -22.69 34.06 -46.33
CA LYS A 440 -23.35 32.77 -46.62
C LYS A 440 -24.72 32.66 -46.02
N PHE A 441 -24.96 33.28 -44.85
CA PHE A 441 -26.20 33.12 -44.08
C PHE A 441 -27.04 34.39 -44.04
N THR A 442 -26.64 35.46 -44.74
CA THR A 442 -27.43 36.70 -44.86
C THR A 442 -27.85 36.88 -46.32
N ASN A 443 -29.17 36.81 -46.57
CA ASN A 443 -29.76 36.97 -47.88
C ASN A 443 -30.09 38.45 -48.19
N GLU A 444 -30.51 39.20 -47.18
CA GLU A 444 -30.91 40.60 -47.26
C GLU A 444 -30.43 41.37 -46.03
N GLY A 445 -30.06 42.65 -46.18
CA GLY A 445 -29.61 43.50 -45.07
C GLY A 445 -28.16 43.91 -45.22
N GLN A 446 -27.34 43.79 -44.17
CA GLN A 446 -25.98 44.25 -44.15
C GLN A 446 -25.08 43.42 -43.23
N ILE A 447 -23.75 43.45 -43.44
CA ILE A 447 -22.74 42.90 -42.59
C ILE A 447 -21.85 44.05 -42.13
N LEU A 448 -21.63 44.16 -40.81
CA LEU A 448 -20.86 45.25 -40.20
C LEU A 448 -19.61 44.70 -39.51
N LEU A 449 -18.43 45.14 -39.98
CA LEU A 449 -17.18 44.93 -39.31
C LEU A 449 -16.92 46.08 -38.32
N ASN A 450 -16.62 45.77 -37.10
CA ASN A 450 -16.34 46.72 -36.03
C ASN A 450 -15.17 46.28 -35.19
N TYR A 451 -14.46 47.20 -34.53
CA TYR A 451 -13.53 46.89 -33.43
C TYR A 451 -13.58 47.97 -32.37
N HIS A 452 -13.27 47.59 -31.12
CA HIS A 452 -13.12 48.51 -30.02
C HIS A 452 -12.01 48.11 -29.08
N LEU A 453 -11.37 49.09 -28.42
CA LEU A 453 -10.36 48.91 -27.43
C LEU A 453 -11.05 48.72 -26.09
N LYS A 454 -10.76 47.59 -25.40
CA LYS A 454 -11.14 47.36 -24.00
C LYS A 454 -10.15 48.08 -23.08
N GLU A 455 -10.56 49.17 -22.47
CA GLU A 455 -9.67 50.02 -21.63
C GLU A 455 -9.13 49.25 -20.43
N ASP A 456 -9.87 48.30 -19.90
CA ASP A 456 -9.52 47.51 -18.71
C ASP A 456 -8.37 46.51 -18.95
N THR A 457 -8.32 45.89 -20.14
CA THR A 457 -7.34 44.84 -20.49
C THR A 457 -6.31 45.28 -21.50
N GLY A 458 -6.54 46.40 -22.21
CA GLY A 458 -5.72 46.84 -23.34
C GLY A 458 -5.87 45.97 -24.57
N GLU A 459 -6.88 45.11 -24.62
CA GLU A 459 -7.14 44.21 -25.72
C GLU A 459 -8.03 44.90 -26.76
N ILE A 460 -7.91 44.47 -28.02
CA ILE A 460 -8.80 44.91 -29.09
C ILE A 460 -9.77 43.78 -29.45
N GLU A 461 -11.05 44.07 -29.35
CA GLU A 461 -12.10 43.16 -29.74
C GLU A 461 -12.61 43.51 -31.13
N PHE A 462 -12.54 42.52 -32.05
CA PHE A 462 -13.13 42.60 -33.36
C PHE A 462 -14.51 41.94 -33.35
N SER A 463 -15.49 42.55 -34.00
CA SER A 463 -16.79 41.96 -34.17
C SER A 463 -17.29 42.06 -35.62
N VAL A 464 -17.89 40.97 -36.09
CA VAL A 464 -18.63 40.93 -37.36
C VAL A 464 -20.08 40.68 -37.01
N THR A 465 -20.95 41.64 -37.36
CA THR A 465 -22.38 41.55 -37.09
C THR A 465 -23.12 41.43 -38.41
N ASP A 466 -23.98 40.42 -38.50
CA ASP A 466 -24.82 40.19 -39.68
C ASP A 466 -26.32 40.32 -39.32
N THR A 467 -27.17 40.47 -40.34
CA THR A 467 -28.62 40.51 -40.24
C THR A 467 -29.28 39.23 -40.77
N GLY A 468 -28.50 38.13 -40.80
CA GLY A 468 -28.90 36.85 -41.36
C GLY A 468 -29.87 36.05 -40.47
N MET A 469 -30.02 34.77 -40.80
CA MET A 469 -30.99 33.89 -40.16
C MET A 469 -30.67 33.53 -38.68
N GLY A 470 -29.44 33.84 -38.21
CA GLY A 470 -28.94 33.51 -36.89
C GLY A 470 -28.71 32.01 -36.65
N ILE A 471 -28.32 31.67 -35.41
CA ILE A 471 -28.14 30.29 -34.94
C ILE A 471 -29.17 30.02 -33.87
N ALA A 472 -29.89 28.89 -33.95
CA ALA A 472 -30.87 28.49 -32.94
C ALA A 472 -30.15 28.24 -31.59
N PRO A 473 -30.79 28.62 -30.44
CA PRO A 473 -30.18 28.45 -29.11
C PRO A 473 -29.85 26.99 -28.74
N GLU A 474 -30.39 26.02 -29.46
CA GLU A 474 -30.28 24.58 -29.23
C GLU A 474 -29.15 23.93 -30.04
N VAL A 475 -28.47 24.71 -30.89
CA VAL A 475 -27.32 24.30 -31.71
C VAL A 475 -26.01 24.91 -31.13
#